data_6943ee356c3290a1710b8361b7f40a08
#
_entry.id   6943ee356c3290a1710b8361b7f40a08
#
_cell.length_a   1.000
_cell.length_b   1.000
_cell.length_c   1.000
_cell.angle_alpha   90.00
_cell.angle_beta   90.00
_cell.angle_gamma   90.00
#
_symmetry.space_group_name_H-M   'P 1'
#
loop_
_entity.id
_entity.type
_entity.pdbx_description
1 polymer ?
#
loop_
_entity_poly.entity_id
_entity_poly.type
_entity_poly.pdbx_seq_one_letter_code
_entity_poly.pdbx_strand_id
1 'polypeptide(L)'
;MTNMEKEILLLISRVRCVTEAQFRKIYGDQKRYNKKNFKKTLRKMCSEYTLKKYPCDVDYYNYKDLSYVYYLNGSKLFKGDDLIKALVGSELVVRINTAGCDVKRFYRNVSVDDMKYDLFIEYTDQFGNIKQILVDVDLDNEIDISKYENLSRKIDKSTIPFFKVPNVLVVTPDNLSELNDLDRYDNEYSINFIDLGLNKLFNCI
;
A
#
# COMPACT_ATOMS: atom_id res chain seq x y z
N MET A 1 21.56 -12.18 -12.14
CA MET A 1 20.48 -11.27 -11.70
C MET A 1 21.05 -9.90 -11.44
N THR A 2 20.52 -8.86 -12.08
CA THR A 2 20.95 -7.46 -11.92
C THR A 2 20.39 -6.87 -10.62
N ASN A 3 20.92 -5.73 -10.15
CA ASN A 3 20.37 -5.04 -8.97
C ASN A 3 18.89 -4.64 -9.16
N MET A 4 18.53 -4.17 -10.36
CA MET A 4 17.14 -3.82 -10.68
C MET A 4 16.22 -5.06 -10.64
N GLU A 5 16.64 -6.21 -11.11
CA GLU A 5 15.87 -7.46 -11.00
C GLU A 5 15.64 -7.84 -9.54
N LYS A 6 16.65 -7.70 -8.68
CA LYS A 6 16.52 -7.95 -7.23
C LYS A 6 15.50 -7.01 -6.58
N GLU A 7 15.60 -5.71 -6.87
CA GLU A 7 14.69 -4.70 -6.33
C GLU A 7 13.23 -4.96 -6.76
N ILE A 8 13.02 -5.28 -8.05
CA ILE A 8 11.70 -5.65 -8.57
C ILE A 8 11.14 -6.88 -7.85
N LEU A 9 11.95 -7.92 -7.69
CA LEU A 9 11.53 -9.14 -7.00
C LEU A 9 11.19 -8.88 -5.53
N LEU A 10 12.03 -8.13 -4.82
CA LEU A 10 11.79 -7.76 -3.42
C LEU A 10 10.49 -6.98 -3.28
N LEU A 11 10.24 -6.01 -4.16
CA LEU A 11 9.01 -5.24 -4.13
C LEU A 11 7.79 -6.15 -4.37
N ILE A 12 7.79 -6.93 -5.47
CA ILE A 12 6.64 -7.79 -5.79
C ILE A 12 6.45 -8.87 -4.73
N SER A 13 7.52 -9.45 -4.17
CA SER A 13 7.39 -10.44 -3.09
C SER A 13 6.72 -9.86 -1.85
N ARG A 14 6.97 -8.59 -1.56
CA ARG A 14 6.37 -7.87 -0.43
C ARG A 14 4.89 -7.53 -0.70
N VAL A 15 4.61 -6.84 -1.81
CA VAL A 15 3.28 -6.31 -2.09
C VAL A 15 2.39 -7.21 -2.94
N ARG A 16 2.92 -8.33 -3.45
CA ARG A 16 2.30 -9.38 -4.26
C ARG A 16 2.02 -9.02 -5.71
N CYS A 17 1.65 -7.81 -6.03
CA CYS A 17 1.49 -7.33 -7.40
C CYS A 17 1.85 -5.85 -7.50
N VAL A 18 2.31 -5.43 -8.68
CA VAL A 18 2.68 -4.02 -8.96
C VAL A 18 2.31 -3.71 -10.41
N THR A 19 1.75 -2.55 -10.67
CA THR A 19 1.44 -2.14 -12.04
C THR A 19 2.65 -1.53 -12.75
N GLU A 20 2.61 -1.50 -14.10
CA GLU A 20 3.63 -0.78 -14.87
C GLU A 20 3.66 0.71 -14.54
N ALA A 21 2.50 1.30 -14.22
CA ALA A 21 2.40 2.69 -13.81
C ALA A 21 3.11 2.94 -12.47
N GLN A 22 2.95 2.04 -11.51
CA GLN A 22 3.64 2.10 -10.22
C GLN A 22 5.15 1.91 -10.37
N PHE A 23 5.60 0.96 -11.19
CA PHE A 23 7.01 0.81 -11.51
C PHE A 23 7.61 2.06 -12.16
N ARG A 24 6.83 2.76 -12.98
CA ARG A 24 7.27 4.01 -13.60
C ARG A 24 7.56 5.08 -12.56
N LYS A 25 6.79 5.16 -11.49
CA LYS A 25 7.03 6.10 -10.37
C LYS A 25 8.38 5.83 -9.69
N ILE A 26 8.73 4.55 -9.51
CA ILE A 26 10.00 4.17 -8.87
C ILE A 26 11.20 4.36 -9.81
N TYR A 27 11.10 3.89 -11.05
CA TYR A 27 12.25 3.78 -11.94
C TYR A 27 12.24 4.79 -13.09
N GLY A 28 11.09 5.43 -13.36
CA GLY A 28 10.92 6.31 -14.50
C GLY A 28 11.49 7.71 -14.32
N ASP A 29 11.45 8.24 -13.12
CA ASP A 29 11.79 9.63 -12.81
C ASP A 29 13.11 9.77 -12.08
N GLN A 30 13.70 8.68 -11.61
CA GLN A 30 15.00 8.72 -10.97
C GLN A 30 16.14 8.85 -12.01
N LYS A 31 17.02 9.84 -11.82
CA LYS A 31 18.25 10.01 -12.64
C LYS A 31 19.14 8.75 -12.66
N ARG A 32 19.02 7.89 -11.64
CA ARG A 32 19.80 6.66 -11.45
C ARG A 32 19.43 5.57 -12.46
N TYR A 33 18.22 5.57 -13.00
CA TYR A 33 17.74 4.52 -13.91
C TYR A 33 17.31 5.14 -15.25
N ASN A 34 17.81 4.58 -16.35
CA ASN A 34 17.34 4.96 -17.67
C ASN A 34 15.90 4.42 -17.87
N LYS A 35 14.93 5.30 -18.19
CA LYS A 35 13.50 4.96 -18.40
C LYS A 35 13.26 3.73 -19.29
N LYS A 36 14.14 3.43 -20.23
CA LYS A 36 14.04 2.27 -21.12
C LYS A 36 14.44 0.96 -20.44
N ASN A 37 15.28 1.01 -19.39
CA ASN A 37 15.86 -0.19 -18.79
C ASN A 37 14.86 -0.99 -17.97
N PHE A 38 13.98 -0.35 -17.18
CA PHE A 38 13.03 -1.12 -16.35
C PHE A 38 12.03 -1.91 -17.19
N LYS A 39 11.53 -1.35 -18.30
CA LYS A 39 10.63 -2.07 -19.22
C LYS A 39 11.32 -3.25 -19.89
N LYS A 40 12.60 -3.10 -20.26
CA LYS A 40 13.41 -4.20 -20.81
C LYS A 40 13.60 -5.31 -19.76
N THR A 41 13.89 -4.91 -18.52
CA THR A 41 14.03 -5.84 -17.39
C THR A 41 12.74 -6.60 -17.12
N LEU A 42 11.58 -5.90 -17.04
CA LEU A 42 10.28 -6.57 -16.86
C LEU A 42 9.97 -7.56 -17.98
N ARG A 43 10.24 -7.19 -19.24
CA ARG A 43 10.05 -8.10 -20.39
C ARG A 43 10.95 -9.34 -20.28
N LYS A 44 12.21 -9.17 -19.92
CA LYS A 44 13.15 -10.27 -19.68
C LYS A 44 12.64 -11.19 -18.57
N MET A 45 12.26 -10.64 -17.42
CA MET A 45 11.77 -11.43 -16.30
C MET A 45 10.48 -12.19 -16.63
N CYS A 46 9.64 -11.64 -17.50
CA CYS A 46 8.46 -12.36 -18.02
C CYS A 46 8.85 -13.47 -18.99
N SER A 47 9.83 -13.25 -19.89
CA SER A 47 10.31 -14.28 -20.82
C SER A 47 11.03 -15.43 -20.11
N GLU A 48 11.64 -15.17 -18.97
CA GLU A 48 12.29 -16.15 -18.09
C GLU A 48 11.30 -16.82 -17.10
N TYR A 49 9.99 -16.58 -17.25
CA TYR A 49 8.94 -17.11 -16.37
C TYR A 49 9.09 -16.76 -14.87
N THR A 50 9.91 -15.78 -14.53
CA THR A 50 10.04 -15.28 -13.15
C THR A 50 8.81 -14.46 -12.77
N LEU A 51 8.34 -13.63 -13.68
CA LEU A 51 7.11 -12.82 -13.54
C LEU A 51 6.05 -13.27 -14.55
N LYS A 52 4.81 -13.05 -14.18
CA LYS A 52 3.67 -13.04 -15.10
C LYS A 52 3.06 -11.65 -15.12
N LYS A 53 2.31 -11.36 -16.17
CA LYS A 53 1.56 -10.11 -16.32
C LYS A 53 0.21 -10.36 -16.95
N TYR A 54 -0.74 -9.48 -16.64
CA TYR A 54 -2.03 -9.38 -17.31
C TYR A 54 -2.45 -7.91 -17.44
N PRO A 55 -3.36 -7.56 -18.35
CA PRO A 55 -3.86 -6.20 -18.45
C PRO A 55 -4.47 -5.75 -17.14
N CYS A 56 -4.11 -4.56 -16.68
CA CYS A 56 -4.81 -3.87 -15.61
C CYS A 56 -5.92 -3.05 -16.26
N ASP A 57 -7.15 -3.41 -15.98
CA ASP A 57 -8.33 -2.70 -16.46
C ASP A 57 -9.13 -2.23 -15.25
N VAL A 58 -8.50 -1.32 -14.48
CA VAL A 58 -9.11 -0.72 -13.31
C VAL A 58 -9.46 0.73 -13.65
N ASP A 59 -10.76 1.01 -13.66
CA ASP A 59 -11.33 2.35 -13.74
C ASP A 59 -12.41 2.43 -12.66
N TYR A 60 -12.03 2.92 -11.47
CA TYR A 60 -12.87 2.88 -10.30
C TYR A 60 -12.77 4.21 -9.56
N TYR A 61 -13.82 4.99 -9.59
CA TYR A 61 -13.86 6.36 -9.04
C TYR A 61 -12.67 7.20 -9.53
N ASN A 62 -11.88 7.76 -8.62
CA ASN A 62 -10.69 8.57 -8.93
C ASN A 62 -9.42 7.74 -9.12
N TYR A 63 -9.49 6.40 -9.06
CA TYR A 63 -8.36 5.50 -9.31
C TYR A 63 -8.48 4.86 -10.69
N LYS A 64 -7.53 5.19 -11.57
CA LYS A 64 -7.47 4.65 -12.93
C LYS A 64 -6.09 4.08 -13.25
N ASP A 65 -6.04 2.81 -13.62
CA ASP A 65 -4.82 2.17 -14.14
C ASP A 65 -5.18 1.21 -15.28
N LEU A 66 -4.78 1.55 -16.49
CA LEU A 66 -4.99 0.78 -17.74
C LEU A 66 -3.68 0.16 -18.25
N SER A 67 -2.70 -0.04 -17.36
CA SER A 67 -1.39 -0.59 -17.70
C SER A 67 -1.37 -2.13 -17.58
N TYR A 68 -0.26 -2.73 -17.18
CA TYR A 68 -0.14 -4.15 -16.88
C TYR A 68 0.13 -4.36 -15.39
N VAL A 69 -0.51 -5.36 -14.80
CA VAL A 69 -0.19 -5.87 -13.47
C VAL A 69 0.86 -6.96 -13.60
N TYR A 70 1.94 -6.84 -12.83
CA TYR A 70 3.01 -7.83 -12.72
C TYR A 70 2.94 -8.54 -11.37
N TYR A 71 3.16 -9.84 -11.36
CA TYR A 71 3.15 -10.69 -10.17
C TYR A 71 4.13 -11.85 -10.33
N LEU A 72 4.53 -12.48 -9.22
CA LEU A 72 5.42 -13.63 -9.26
C LEU A 72 4.73 -14.84 -9.90
N ASN A 73 5.44 -15.56 -10.75
CA ASN A 73 4.94 -16.83 -11.28
C ASN A 73 4.64 -17.80 -10.14
N GLY A 74 3.48 -18.45 -10.20
CA GLY A 74 2.99 -19.34 -9.13
C GLY A 74 2.20 -18.63 -8.01
N SER A 75 2.17 -17.30 -7.96
CA SER A 75 1.33 -16.56 -7.01
C SER A 75 -0.14 -16.55 -7.42
N LYS A 76 -1.05 -16.45 -6.43
CA LYS A 76 -2.48 -16.24 -6.68
C LYS A 76 -2.70 -14.90 -7.37
N LEU A 77 -3.58 -14.88 -8.35
CA LEU A 77 -4.02 -13.70 -9.07
C LEU A 77 -5.10 -12.95 -8.26
N PHE A 78 -4.96 -11.65 -8.14
CA PHE A 78 -6.02 -10.79 -7.62
C PHE A 78 -6.98 -10.37 -8.72
N LYS A 79 -8.28 -10.24 -8.41
CA LYS A 79 -9.35 -9.81 -9.32
C LYS A 79 -10.40 -8.99 -8.57
N GLY A 80 -11.16 -8.16 -9.28
CA GLY A 80 -12.22 -7.35 -8.70
C GLY A 80 -11.69 -6.48 -7.55
N ASP A 81 -12.42 -6.42 -6.46
CA ASP A 81 -12.10 -5.60 -5.28
C ASP A 81 -10.78 -6.00 -4.62
N ASP A 82 -10.46 -7.30 -4.58
CA ASP A 82 -9.16 -7.78 -4.10
C ASP A 82 -7.98 -7.17 -4.91
N LEU A 83 -8.18 -6.95 -6.21
CA LEU A 83 -7.16 -6.31 -7.04
C LEU A 83 -7.04 -4.83 -6.66
N ILE A 84 -8.14 -4.10 -6.53
CA ILE A 84 -8.12 -2.69 -6.15
C ILE A 84 -7.41 -2.53 -4.80
N LYS A 85 -7.82 -3.29 -3.79
CA LYS A 85 -7.18 -3.32 -2.47
C LYS A 85 -5.69 -3.67 -2.54
N ALA A 86 -5.32 -4.62 -3.41
CA ALA A 86 -3.93 -4.99 -3.62
C ALA A 86 -3.11 -3.85 -4.25
N LEU A 87 -3.68 -3.15 -5.22
CA LEU A 87 -3.02 -2.04 -5.91
C LEU A 87 -2.89 -0.80 -5.04
N VAL A 88 -3.89 -0.50 -4.20
CA VAL A 88 -3.80 0.54 -3.18
C VAL A 88 -2.64 0.25 -2.21
N GLY A 89 -2.54 -0.99 -1.72
CA GLY A 89 -1.42 -1.39 -0.86
C GLY A 89 -0.05 -1.27 -1.53
N SER A 90 0.02 -1.60 -2.82
CA SER A 90 1.26 -1.45 -3.59
C SER A 90 1.61 0.02 -3.80
N GLU A 91 0.61 0.86 -4.08
CA GLU A 91 0.78 2.30 -4.25
C GLU A 91 1.27 2.98 -2.97
N LEU A 92 0.75 2.58 -1.80
CA LEU A 92 1.24 3.05 -0.49
C LEU A 92 2.74 2.78 -0.34
N VAL A 93 3.17 1.53 -0.57
CA VAL A 93 4.59 1.16 -0.47
C VAL A 93 5.44 1.93 -1.48
N VAL A 94 4.95 2.08 -2.72
CA VAL A 94 5.65 2.85 -3.76
C VAL A 94 5.84 4.30 -3.32
N ARG A 95 4.80 4.96 -2.83
CA ARG A 95 4.88 6.37 -2.38
C ARG A 95 5.77 6.54 -1.17
N ILE A 96 5.65 5.68 -0.16
CA ILE A 96 6.51 5.71 1.02
C ILE A 96 7.98 5.58 0.60
N ASN A 97 8.32 4.61 -0.25
CA ASN A 97 9.69 4.42 -0.73
C ASN A 97 10.18 5.59 -1.59
N THR A 98 9.34 6.15 -2.48
CA THR A 98 9.73 7.28 -3.33
C THR A 98 9.89 8.58 -2.56
N ALA A 99 9.25 8.70 -1.40
CA ALA A 99 9.47 9.80 -0.46
C ALA A 99 10.77 9.66 0.37
N GLY A 100 11.57 8.61 0.14
CA GLY A 100 12.82 8.38 0.86
C GLY A 100 12.66 7.69 2.21
N CYS A 101 11.48 7.17 2.50
CA CYS A 101 11.22 6.33 3.66
C CYS A 101 11.49 4.85 3.31
N ASP A 102 11.74 4.00 4.32
CA ASP A 102 12.07 2.60 4.11
C ASP A 102 11.01 1.69 4.77
N VAL A 103 10.21 1.02 3.94
CA VAL A 103 9.19 0.06 4.42
C VAL A 103 9.89 -1.18 4.98
N LYS A 104 9.70 -1.45 6.26
CA LYS A 104 10.29 -2.58 6.98
C LYS A 104 9.37 -3.80 6.99
N ARG A 105 8.09 -3.59 7.30
CA ARG A 105 7.08 -4.65 7.37
C ARG A 105 5.85 -4.27 6.55
N PHE A 106 5.27 -5.28 5.92
CA PHE A 106 4.06 -5.14 5.14
C PHE A 106 3.25 -6.44 5.28
N TYR A 107 2.13 -6.37 5.94
CA TYR A 107 1.23 -7.51 6.13
C TYR A 107 -0.13 -7.20 5.54
N ARG A 108 -0.78 -8.21 4.94
CA ARG A 108 -2.14 -8.14 4.42
C ARG A 108 -3.09 -8.94 5.31
N ASN A 109 -4.36 -8.55 5.29
CA ASN A 109 -5.43 -9.22 6.03
C ASN A 109 -5.06 -9.40 7.51
N VAL A 110 -4.80 -8.28 8.15
CA VAL A 110 -4.32 -8.22 9.51
C VAL A 110 -5.49 -8.26 10.49
N SER A 111 -5.37 -9.06 11.55
CA SER A 111 -6.35 -9.04 12.63
C SER A 111 -5.75 -8.39 13.86
N VAL A 112 -6.50 -7.45 14.43
CA VAL A 112 -6.20 -6.79 15.71
C VAL A 112 -7.42 -7.03 16.61
N ASP A 113 -7.27 -7.88 17.63
CA ASP A 113 -8.39 -8.46 18.35
C ASP A 113 -9.37 -9.12 17.34
N ASP A 114 -10.64 -8.85 17.45
CA ASP A 114 -11.68 -9.37 16.53
C ASP A 114 -11.83 -8.57 15.22
N MET A 115 -11.11 -7.45 15.08
CA MET A 115 -11.21 -6.56 13.94
C MET A 115 -10.21 -6.90 12.85
N LYS A 116 -10.67 -6.84 11.58
CA LYS A 116 -9.83 -7.08 10.40
C LYS A 116 -9.49 -5.78 9.71
N TYR A 117 -8.22 -5.64 9.33
CA TYR A 117 -7.70 -4.54 8.53
C TYR A 117 -7.07 -5.10 7.25
N ASP A 118 -7.15 -4.37 6.16
CA ASP A 118 -6.58 -4.83 4.89
C ASP A 118 -5.06 -4.91 4.93
N LEU A 119 -4.40 -3.93 5.60
CA LEU A 119 -2.95 -3.87 5.64
C LEU A 119 -2.43 -3.38 7.00
N PHE A 120 -1.21 -3.83 7.32
CA PHE A 120 -0.33 -3.20 8.29
C PHE A 120 0.98 -2.84 7.60
N ILE A 121 1.43 -1.60 7.78
CA ILE A 121 2.69 -1.11 7.23
C ILE A 121 3.54 -0.51 8.36
N GLU A 122 4.79 -0.97 8.48
CA GLU A 122 5.81 -0.37 9.30
C GLU A 122 6.91 0.17 8.40
N TYR A 123 7.28 1.43 8.59
CA TYR A 123 8.34 2.07 7.83
C TYR A 123 9.17 2.98 8.71
N THR A 124 10.41 3.25 8.27
CA THR A 124 11.27 4.26 8.86
C THR A 124 11.20 5.52 8.03
N ASP A 125 10.90 6.65 8.64
CA ASP A 125 10.88 7.95 7.97
C ASP A 125 12.30 8.47 7.67
N GLN A 126 12.40 9.62 7.00
CA GLN A 126 13.68 10.23 6.64
C GLN A 126 14.53 10.67 7.85
N PHE A 127 13.90 10.79 9.03
CA PHE A 127 14.55 11.16 10.29
C PHE A 127 14.95 9.95 11.14
N GLY A 128 14.67 8.73 10.66
CA GLY A 128 14.97 7.50 11.37
C GLY A 128 13.88 7.06 12.36
N ASN A 129 12.73 7.76 12.42
CA ASN A 129 11.64 7.37 13.31
C ASN A 129 10.86 6.20 12.71
N ILE A 130 10.50 5.24 13.56
CA ILE A 130 9.64 4.12 13.17
C ILE A 130 8.18 4.57 13.23
N LYS A 131 7.48 4.39 12.12
CA LYS A 131 6.05 4.66 11.97
C LYS A 131 5.31 3.36 11.69
N GLN A 132 4.14 3.22 12.29
CA GLN A 132 3.24 2.08 12.09
C GLN A 132 1.85 2.59 11.73
N ILE A 133 1.28 2.04 10.67
CA ILE A 133 -0.07 2.37 10.21
C ILE A 133 -0.87 1.10 9.96
N LEU A 134 -2.12 1.10 10.41
CA LEU A 134 -3.15 0.17 9.97
C LEU A 134 -3.91 0.81 8.82
N VAL A 135 -4.18 0.04 7.78
CA VAL A 135 -4.89 0.53 6.59
C VAL A 135 -6.14 -0.30 6.37
N ASP A 136 -7.22 0.39 6.16
CA ASP A 136 -8.49 -0.18 5.75
C ASP A 136 -8.89 0.41 4.40
N VAL A 137 -9.23 -0.44 3.44
CA VAL A 137 -9.65 -0.02 2.10
C VAL A 137 -11.13 -0.35 1.97
N ASP A 138 -11.95 0.66 2.23
CA ASP A 138 -13.40 0.56 2.12
C ASP A 138 -13.83 1.01 0.73
N LEU A 139 -14.27 0.06 -0.10
CA LEU A 139 -14.72 0.31 -1.46
C LEU A 139 -16.21 0.64 -1.54
N ASP A 140 -16.98 0.27 -0.51
CA ASP A 140 -18.43 0.38 -0.49
C ASP A 140 -18.92 1.67 0.19
N ASN A 141 -18.01 2.45 0.79
CA ASN A 141 -18.31 3.63 1.63
C ASN A 141 -19.16 3.28 2.87
N GLU A 142 -19.06 2.04 3.36
CA GLU A 142 -19.74 1.56 4.57
C GLU A 142 -18.82 1.68 5.81
N ILE A 143 -18.34 2.89 6.09
CA ILE A 143 -17.37 3.13 7.15
C ILE A 143 -17.99 2.88 8.52
N ASP A 144 -17.54 1.84 9.20
CA ASP A 144 -17.84 1.63 10.61
C ASP A 144 -16.74 2.24 11.50
N ILE A 145 -16.98 3.45 11.95
CA ILE A 145 -16.05 4.20 12.80
C ILE A 145 -15.79 3.47 14.12
N SER A 146 -16.76 2.73 14.64
CA SER A 146 -16.63 1.98 15.91
C SER A 146 -15.53 0.92 15.85
N LYS A 147 -15.19 0.44 14.65
CA LYS A 147 -14.07 -0.44 14.38
C LYS A 147 -12.74 0.12 14.89
N TYR A 148 -12.56 1.43 14.79
CA TYR A 148 -11.31 2.10 15.11
C TYR A 148 -11.25 2.61 16.56
N GLU A 149 -12.37 2.59 17.30
CA GLU A 149 -12.42 3.02 18.67
C GLU A 149 -11.68 2.05 19.61
N ASN A 150 -11.12 2.60 20.69
CA ASN A 150 -10.38 1.85 21.72
C ASN A 150 -9.24 0.98 21.14
N LEU A 151 -8.58 1.44 20.09
CA LEU A 151 -7.51 0.71 19.42
C LEU A 151 -6.38 0.34 20.39
N SER A 152 -6.03 1.22 21.33
CA SER A 152 -5.02 0.98 22.37
C SER A 152 -5.26 -0.33 23.15
N ARG A 153 -6.51 -0.63 23.48
CA ARG A 153 -6.87 -1.87 24.19
C ARG A 153 -6.88 -3.10 23.29
N LYS A 154 -7.20 -2.90 22.00
CA LYS A 154 -7.28 -3.99 21.00
C LYS A 154 -5.88 -4.48 20.61
N ILE A 155 -4.90 -3.58 20.50
CA ILE A 155 -3.53 -3.95 20.09
C ILE A 155 -2.83 -4.87 21.10
N ASP A 156 -3.15 -4.76 22.39
CA ASP A 156 -2.57 -5.62 23.43
C ASP A 156 -2.87 -7.11 23.22
N LYS A 157 -3.95 -7.42 22.49
CA LYS A 157 -4.36 -8.78 22.16
C LYS A 157 -3.88 -9.23 20.76
N SER A 158 -3.18 -8.37 20.04
CA SER A 158 -2.71 -8.67 18.69
C SER A 158 -1.44 -9.50 18.71
N THR A 159 -1.27 -10.36 17.69
CA THR A 159 0.00 -11.07 17.43
C THR A 159 1.02 -10.19 16.68
N ILE A 160 0.61 -9.02 16.23
CA ILE A 160 1.50 -8.08 15.56
C ILE A 160 2.28 -7.30 16.63
N PRO A 161 3.59 -7.14 16.47
CA PRO A 161 4.39 -6.36 17.39
C PRO A 161 4.18 -4.86 17.17
N PHE A 162 3.24 -4.27 17.85
CA PHE A 162 3.06 -2.83 17.90
C PHE A 162 4.03 -2.22 18.94
N PHE A 163 4.73 -1.15 18.55
CA PHE A 163 5.60 -0.39 19.47
C PHE A 163 4.84 0.76 20.16
N LYS A 164 3.79 1.21 19.52
CA LYS A 164 2.84 2.22 19.98
C LYS A 164 1.50 1.98 19.32
N VAL A 165 0.48 2.70 19.73
CA VAL A 165 -0.80 2.67 19.03
C VAL A 165 -0.59 3.18 17.61
N PRO A 166 -0.88 2.36 16.56
CA PRO A 166 -0.67 2.77 15.17
C PRO A 166 -1.72 3.78 14.74
N ASN A 167 -1.35 4.68 13.85
CA ASN A 167 -2.34 5.49 13.16
C ASN A 167 -3.18 4.60 12.22
N VAL A 168 -4.44 4.99 12.01
CA VAL A 168 -5.34 4.33 11.07
C VAL A 168 -5.49 5.19 9.82
N LEU A 169 -5.31 4.58 8.67
CA LEU A 169 -5.56 5.18 7.37
C LEU A 169 -6.74 4.48 6.70
N VAL A 170 -7.84 5.17 6.53
CA VAL A 170 -9.03 4.67 5.84
C VAL A 170 -9.02 5.21 4.42
N VAL A 171 -8.92 4.29 3.45
CA VAL A 171 -8.88 4.62 2.02
C VAL A 171 -10.25 4.36 1.43
N THR A 172 -10.89 5.40 0.87
CA THR A 172 -12.27 5.33 0.37
C THR A 172 -12.37 5.87 -1.05
N PRO A 173 -13.41 5.48 -1.83
CA PRO A 173 -13.66 6.06 -3.14
C PRO A 173 -13.91 7.56 -3.09
N ASP A 174 -14.69 8.02 -2.13
CA ASP A 174 -15.01 9.42 -1.93
C ASP A 174 -13.98 10.14 -1.07
N ASN A 175 -13.79 11.41 -1.34
CA ASN A 175 -12.88 12.23 -0.55
C ASN A 175 -13.57 12.66 0.75
N LEU A 176 -13.40 11.86 1.78
CA LEU A 176 -13.93 12.14 3.13
C LEU A 176 -12.93 12.90 4.02
N SER A 177 -11.99 13.63 3.42
CA SER A 177 -10.98 14.39 4.17
C SER A 177 -11.58 15.45 5.13
N GLU A 178 -12.83 15.86 4.92
CA GLU A 178 -13.56 16.71 5.86
C GLU A 178 -13.78 16.04 7.22
N LEU A 179 -13.76 14.70 7.27
CA LEU A 179 -13.85 13.96 8.52
C LEU A 179 -12.55 14.00 9.34
N ASN A 180 -11.42 14.35 8.72
CA ASN A 180 -10.13 14.46 9.42
C ASN A 180 -10.09 15.63 10.41
N ASP A 181 -10.94 16.65 10.21
CA ASP A 181 -11.03 17.84 11.09
C ASP A 181 -11.89 17.57 12.34
N LEU A 182 -12.49 16.40 12.42
CA LEU A 182 -13.24 16.02 13.60
C LEU A 182 -12.27 15.50 14.67
N ASP A 183 -11.91 16.33 15.65
CA ASP A 183 -11.14 16.01 16.88
C ASP A 183 -11.82 14.88 17.70
N ARG A 184 -11.95 13.69 17.12
CA ARG A 184 -12.85 12.66 17.67
C ARG A 184 -12.17 11.62 18.56
N TYR A 185 -10.85 11.58 18.62
CA TYR A 185 -10.22 10.40 19.21
C TYR A 185 -9.08 10.72 20.18
N ASP A 186 -8.89 9.80 21.11
CA ASP A 186 -7.82 9.78 22.10
C ASP A 186 -6.51 10.36 21.53
N ASN A 187 -5.85 11.19 22.32
CA ASN A 187 -4.58 11.85 21.97
C ASN A 187 -3.43 10.89 21.59
N GLU A 188 -3.70 9.57 21.53
CA GLU A 188 -2.69 8.55 21.31
C GLU A 188 -2.49 8.17 19.84
N TYR A 189 -3.51 8.29 18.98
CA TYR A 189 -3.46 7.94 17.54
C TYR A 189 -4.45 8.76 16.72
N SER A 190 -4.23 8.81 15.41
CA SER A 190 -5.10 9.49 14.47
C SER A 190 -5.82 8.50 13.54
N ILE A 191 -7.04 8.84 13.16
CA ILE A 191 -7.79 8.19 12.09
C ILE A 191 -7.90 9.19 10.95
N ASN A 192 -7.30 8.85 9.82
CA ASN A 192 -7.25 9.73 8.66
C ASN A 192 -7.97 9.08 7.48
N PHE A 193 -8.77 9.86 6.76
CA PHE A 193 -9.48 9.45 5.56
C PHE A 193 -8.79 10.01 4.32
N ILE A 194 -8.65 9.18 3.29
CA ILE A 194 -7.98 9.56 2.06
C ILE A 194 -8.64 8.88 0.86
N ASP A 195 -8.56 9.50 -0.30
CA ASP A 195 -9.06 8.94 -1.55
C ASP A 195 -8.21 7.75 -2.05
N LEU A 196 -8.78 6.93 -2.95
CA LEU A 196 -8.09 5.80 -3.59
C LEU A 196 -6.83 6.21 -4.37
N GLY A 197 -6.78 7.45 -4.87
CA GLY A 197 -5.60 8.00 -5.52
C GLY A 197 -4.46 8.33 -4.56
N LEU A 198 -4.72 8.22 -3.23
CA LEU A 198 -3.78 8.54 -2.15
C LEU A 198 -3.25 9.97 -2.22
N ASN A 199 -4.06 10.90 -2.73
CA ASN A 199 -3.71 12.31 -2.77
C ASN A 199 -3.54 12.82 -1.33
N LYS A 200 -2.51 13.61 -1.09
CA LYS A 200 -2.16 14.11 0.25
C LYS A 200 -1.77 13.04 1.29
N LEU A 201 -1.32 11.84 0.87
CA LEU A 201 -0.92 10.75 1.78
C LEU A 201 -0.03 11.24 2.93
N PHE A 202 0.98 12.04 2.64
CA PHE A 202 1.96 12.50 3.64
C PHE A 202 1.43 13.56 4.62
N ASN A 203 0.19 14.00 4.44
CA ASN A 203 -0.50 14.80 5.46
C ASN A 203 -1.21 13.90 6.50
N CYS A 204 -1.36 12.59 6.18
CA CYS A 204 -2.13 11.63 6.97
C CYS A 204 -1.25 10.60 7.72
N ILE A 205 0.07 10.52 7.41
CA ILE A 205 0.98 9.49 7.96
C ILE A 205 2.28 10.07 8.52
#